data_64ca7568e896d338f593f538788dc57d
#
_entry.id   64ca7568e896d338f593f538788dc57d
#
_cell.length_a   1.000
_cell.length_b   1.000
_cell.length_c   1.000
_cell.angle_alpha   90.00
_cell.angle_beta   90.00
_cell.angle_gamma   90.00
#
_symmetry.space_group_name_H-M   'P 1'
#
loop_
_entity.id
_entity.type
_entity.pdbx_description
1 polymer ?
#
loop_
_entity_poly.entity_id
_entity_poly.type
_entity_poly.pdbx_seq_one_letter_code
_entity_poly.pdbx_strand_id
1 'polypeptide(L)'
;QMSNSLLLLDEPETHLHPQAQEYLKDELIKITRNDENNIVFFATHSNYMIDKEHIERCFRVSKQLNRKTKLEKFQAGQKSYAEVNYEVFDIASSDYHNELYGYLEDVDKTKLDGLDKTKKWKNKKTNGTEDVSLATYIRHSIHHPKNTSNAKFTPDELRESIEKLRELKYGKK
;
A
#
# COMPACT_ATOMS: atom_id res chain seq x y z
N GLN A 1 -12.40 -35.41 2.03
CA GLN A 1 -11.09 -34.80 1.90
C GLN A 1 -10.86 -34.54 0.42
N MET A 2 -10.51 -33.30 0.04
CA MET A 2 -10.31 -32.93 -1.38
C MET A 2 -8.88 -33.27 -1.75
N SER A 3 -8.68 -33.99 -2.87
CA SER A 3 -7.37 -34.32 -3.41
C SER A 3 -7.37 -34.18 -4.93
N ASN A 4 -6.23 -33.79 -5.51
CA ASN A 4 -6.05 -33.56 -6.95
C ASN A 4 -7.15 -32.68 -7.56
N SER A 5 -7.54 -31.62 -6.84
CA SER A 5 -8.68 -30.78 -7.17
C SER A 5 -8.23 -29.38 -7.58
N LEU A 6 -8.96 -28.78 -8.53
CA LEU A 6 -8.86 -27.38 -8.90
C LEU A 6 -10.08 -26.63 -8.38
N LEU A 7 -9.86 -25.68 -7.47
CA LEU A 7 -10.90 -24.76 -6.99
C LEU A 7 -10.78 -23.44 -7.73
N LEU A 8 -11.91 -22.96 -8.22
CA LEU A 8 -12.07 -21.62 -8.81
C LEU A 8 -13.13 -20.87 -8.02
N LEU A 9 -12.77 -19.80 -7.35
CA LEU A 9 -13.62 -19.03 -6.46
C LEU A 9 -13.70 -17.57 -6.94
N ASP A 10 -14.90 -17.01 -6.96
CA ASP A 10 -15.14 -15.62 -7.29
C ASP A 10 -15.66 -14.89 -6.07
N GLU A 11 -14.91 -13.89 -5.60
CA GLU A 11 -15.18 -13.10 -4.40
C GLU A 11 -15.63 -13.95 -3.18
N PRO A 12 -14.87 -14.98 -2.77
CA PRO A 12 -15.29 -15.90 -1.71
C PRO A 12 -15.41 -15.22 -0.34
N GLU A 13 -14.82 -14.05 -0.20
CA GLU A 13 -14.86 -13.22 1.01
C GLU A 13 -16.11 -12.35 1.13
N THR A 14 -16.98 -12.33 0.13
CA THR A 14 -18.17 -11.47 0.12
C THR A 14 -19.02 -11.66 1.38
N HIS A 15 -19.38 -10.55 2.02
CA HIS A 15 -20.12 -10.49 3.30
C HIS A 15 -19.35 -10.95 4.55
N LEU A 16 -18.07 -11.29 4.45
CA LEU A 16 -17.26 -11.62 5.62
C LEU A 16 -16.65 -10.35 6.25
N HIS A 17 -16.59 -10.33 7.59
CA HIS A 17 -15.82 -9.34 8.33
C HIS A 17 -14.31 -9.49 8.02
N PRO A 18 -13.50 -8.40 8.03
CA PRO A 18 -12.07 -8.45 7.69
C PRO A 18 -11.29 -9.60 8.36
N GLN A 19 -11.48 -9.83 9.63
CA GLN A 19 -10.83 -10.93 10.35
C GLN A 19 -11.24 -12.32 9.79
N ALA A 20 -12.50 -12.49 9.39
CA ALA A 20 -12.97 -13.73 8.79
C ALA A 20 -12.44 -13.92 7.36
N GLN A 21 -12.17 -12.83 6.64
CA GLN A 21 -11.51 -12.86 5.33
C GLN A 21 -10.07 -13.37 5.44
N GLU A 22 -9.29 -12.86 6.41
CA GLU A 22 -7.94 -13.36 6.68
C GLU A 22 -7.95 -14.85 7.04
N TYR A 23 -8.91 -15.26 7.86
CA TYR A 23 -9.08 -16.67 8.22
C TYR A 23 -9.40 -17.55 7.01
N LEU A 24 -10.30 -17.08 6.13
CA LEU A 24 -10.63 -17.76 4.87
C LEU A 24 -9.40 -17.91 3.98
N LYS A 25 -8.63 -16.83 3.80
CA LYS A 25 -7.38 -16.85 3.03
C LYS A 25 -6.43 -17.92 3.57
N ASP A 26 -6.22 -17.96 4.88
CA ASP A 26 -5.31 -18.92 5.51
C ASP A 26 -5.78 -20.37 5.32
N GLU A 27 -7.09 -20.63 5.40
CA GLU A 27 -7.65 -21.95 5.11
C GLU A 27 -7.48 -22.35 3.64
N LEU A 28 -7.70 -21.41 2.69
CA LEU A 28 -7.45 -21.67 1.27
C LEU A 28 -5.98 -21.99 0.99
N ILE A 29 -5.05 -21.30 1.65
CA ILE A 29 -3.61 -21.58 1.55
C ILE A 29 -3.29 -22.98 2.12
N LYS A 30 -3.88 -23.38 3.25
CA LYS A 30 -3.69 -24.70 3.85
C LYS A 30 -4.11 -25.83 2.90
N ILE A 31 -5.22 -25.67 2.19
CA ILE A 31 -5.70 -26.64 1.20
C ILE A 31 -4.64 -26.93 0.13
N THR A 32 -3.83 -25.92 -0.24
CA THR A 32 -2.79 -26.06 -1.28
C THR A 32 -1.45 -26.59 -0.74
N ARG A 33 -1.25 -26.58 0.58
CA ARG A 33 0.01 -27.02 1.22
C ARG A 33 0.03 -28.50 1.61
N ASN A 34 -1.13 -29.13 1.65
CA ASN A 34 -1.22 -30.55 1.95
C ASN A 34 -0.75 -31.37 0.73
N ASP A 35 -0.23 -32.58 0.98
CA ASP A 35 0.26 -33.52 -0.07
C ASP A 35 -0.86 -34.03 -1.03
N GLU A 36 -1.96 -33.29 -1.09
CA GLU A 36 -3.18 -33.63 -1.82
C GLU A 36 -3.24 -33.05 -3.24
N ASN A 37 -2.18 -32.35 -3.69
CA ASN A 37 -2.06 -31.75 -5.02
C ASN A 37 -3.25 -30.84 -5.41
N ASN A 38 -3.79 -30.09 -4.46
CA ASN A 38 -4.87 -29.16 -4.73
C ASN A 38 -4.32 -27.82 -5.26
N ILE A 39 -5.06 -27.22 -6.19
CA ILE A 39 -4.79 -25.87 -6.72
C ILE A 39 -6.02 -25.01 -6.42
N VAL A 40 -5.79 -23.81 -5.90
CA VAL A 40 -6.85 -22.83 -5.63
C VAL A 40 -6.54 -21.54 -6.39
N PHE A 41 -7.49 -21.09 -7.20
CA PHE A 41 -7.52 -19.73 -7.74
C PHE A 41 -8.74 -19.01 -7.21
N PHE A 42 -8.55 -17.79 -6.76
CA PHE A 42 -9.68 -16.93 -6.41
C PHE A 42 -9.48 -15.51 -6.92
N ALA A 43 -10.59 -14.88 -7.32
CA ALA A 43 -10.64 -13.46 -7.60
C ALA A 43 -11.16 -12.74 -6.34
N THR A 44 -10.59 -11.59 -6.03
CA THR A 44 -10.97 -10.82 -4.83
C THR A 44 -10.82 -9.33 -5.06
N HIS A 45 -11.67 -8.54 -4.41
CA HIS A 45 -11.54 -7.09 -4.25
C HIS A 45 -11.06 -6.69 -2.84
N SER A 46 -10.68 -7.67 -2.00
CA SER A 46 -10.25 -7.42 -0.63
C SER A 46 -8.74 -7.53 -0.46
N ASN A 47 -8.14 -6.53 0.18
CA ASN A 47 -6.73 -6.54 0.57
C ASN A 47 -6.41 -7.56 1.66
N TYR A 48 -7.43 -8.02 2.43
CA TYR A 48 -7.28 -9.05 3.46
C TYR A 48 -7.12 -10.45 2.88
N MET A 49 -7.54 -10.63 1.62
CA MET A 49 -7.38 -11.90 0.90
C MET A 49 -6.02 -12.03 0.19
N ILE A 50 -5.19 -10.97 0.17
CA ILE A 50 -3.89 -11.01 -0.49
C ILE A 50 -2.86 -11.70 0.40
N ASP A 51 -2.17 -12.73 -0.14
CA ASP A 51 -1.01 -13.35 0.50
C ASP A 51 0.21 -12.44 0.31
N LYS A 52 0.50 -11.60 1.32
CA LYS A 52 1.58 -10.61 1.27
C LYS A 52 2.97 -11.21 1.45
N GLU A 53 3.06 -12.39 2.05
CA GLU A 53 4.32 -13.12 2.20
C GLU A 53 4.75 -13.74 0.88
N HIS A 54 3.77 -14.08 0.03
CA HIS A 54 3.96 -14.70 -1.28
C HIS A 54 3.21 -13.92 -2.38
N ILE A 55 3.43 -12.61 -2.42
CA ILE A 55 2.75 -11.71 -3.38
C ILE A 55 2.99 -12.11 -4.85
N GLU A 56 4.07 -12.84 -5.13
CA GLU A 56 4.37 -13.39 -6.46
C GLU A 56 3.35 -14.44 -6.95
N ARG A 57 2.45 -14.90 -6.08
CA ARG A 57 1.30 -15.74 -6.44
C ARG A 57 0.09 -14.93 -6.89
N CYS A 58 0.14 -13.61 -6.69
CA CYS A 58 -0.96 -12.71 -7.02
C CYS A 58 -0.80 -12.09 -8.41
N PHE A 59 -1.94 -11.82 -9.04
CA PHE A 59 -2.03 -11.17 -10.33
C PHE A 59 -2.98 -9.98 -10.23
N ARG A 60 -2.54 -8.83 -10.75
CA ARG A 60 -3.40 -7.68 -10.95
C ARG A 60 -4.11 -7.79 -12.29
N VAL A 61 -5.42 -7.74 -12.27
CA VAL A 61 -6.26 -7.69 -13.46
C VAL A 61 -6.75 -6.27 -13.66
N SER A 62 -6.47 -5.67 -14.81
CA SER A 62 -6.90 -4.30 -15.14
C SER A 62 -7.49 -4.21 -16.53
N LYS A 63 -8.50 -3.33 -16.70
CA LYS A 63 -9.03 -2.99 -18.02
C LYS A 63 -8.25 -1.81 -18.59
N GLN A 64 -7.78 -1.96 -19.81
CA GLN A 64 -7.13 -0.88 -20.57
C GLN A 64 -8.17 -0.05 -21.34
N LEU A 65 -7.78 1.16 -21.77
CA LEU A 65 -8.62 2.05 -22.57
C LEU A 65 -9.14 1.41 -23.86
N ASN A 66 -8.39 0.47 -24.44
CA ASN A 66 -8.78 -0.30 -25.63
C ASN A 66 -9.71 -1.49 -25.34
N ARG A 67 -10.30 -1.55 -24.13
CA ARG A 67 -11.15 -2.61 -23.58
C ARG A 67 -10.48 -3.99 -23.45
N LYS A 68 -9.17 -4.10 -23.66
CA LYS A 68 -8.44 -5.34 -23.39
C LYS A 68 -8.16 -5.48 -21.90
N THR A 69 -8.18 -6.72 -21.43
CA THR A 69 -7.77 -7.06 -20.07
C THR A 69 -6.26 -7.24 -20.04
N LYS A 70 -5.59 -6.60 -19.09
CA LYS A 70 -4.18 -6.79 -18.80
C LYS A 70 -4.05 -7.59 -17.53
N LEU A 71 -3.22 -8.63 -17.56
CA LEU A 71 -2.83 -9.42 -16.40
C LEU A 71 -1.37 -9.12 -16.07
N GLU A 72 -1.10 -8.69 -14.86
CA GLU A 72 0.24 -8.36 -14.38
C GLU A 72 0.55 -9.16 -13.12
N LYS A 73 1.63 -9.92 -13.15
CA LYS A 73 2.13 -10.66 -12.00
C LYS A 73 2.91 -9.73 -11.07
N PHE A 74 2.71 -9.84 -9.76
CA PHE A 74 3.53 -9.12 -8.79
C PHE A 74 4.91 -9.74 -8.67
N GLN A 75 5.91 -8.89 -8.43
CA GLN A 75 7.27 -9.35 -8.15
C GLN A 75 7.36 -9.89 -6.72
N ALA A 76 8.24 -10.87 -6.52
CA ALA A 76 8.49 -11.43 -5.21
C ALA A 76 9.01 -10.36 -4.22
N GLY A 77 8.67 -10.52 -2.96
CA GLY A 77 9.08 -9.66 -1.86
C GLY A 77 7.94 -9.39 -0.88
N GLN A 78 8.29 -9.29 0.39
CA GLN A 78 7.31 -8.98 1.42
C GLN A 78 6.83 -7.53 1.27
N LYS A 79 5.52 -7.32 1.32
CA LYS A 79 4.87 -6.02 1.22
C LYS A 79 4.02 -5.74 2.43
N SER A 80 4.00 -4.46 2.85
CA SER A 80 3.06 -4.02 3.87
C SER A 80 1.62 -3.96 3.33
N TYR A 81 0.64 -3.92 4.23
CA TYR A 81 -0.76 -3.68 3.85
C TYR A 81 -0.94 -2.34 3.13
N ALA A 82 -0.25 -1.31 3.60
CA ALA A 82 -0.34 0.02 3.03
C ALA A 82 0.24 0.09 1.62
N GLU A 83 1.35 -0.63 1.38
CA GLU A 83 1.94 -0.77 0.04
C GLU A 83 1.02 -1.54 -0.92
N VAL A 84 0.42 -2.65 -0.47
CA VAL A 84 -0.55 -3.42 -1.26
C VAL A 84 -1.78 -2.57 -1.58
N ASN A 85 -2.31 -1.82 -0.61
CA ASN A 85 -3.43 -0.91 -0.84
C ASN A 85 -3.13 0.12 -1.93
N TYR A 86 -1.93 0.68 -1.93
CA TYR A 86 -1.53 1.64 -2.95
C TYR A 86 -1.33 0.97 -4.33
N GLU A 87 -0.58 -0.13 -4.40
CA GLU A 87 -0.21 -0.74 -5.68
C GLU A 87 -1.35 -1.49 -6.37
N VAL A 88 -2.21 -2.14 -5.59
CA VAL A 88 -3.28 -3.00 -6.11
C VAL A 88 -4.59 -2.25 -6.23
N PHE A 89 -4.95 -1.50 -5.17
CA PHE A 89 -6.27 -0.87 -5.06
C PHE A 89 -6.24 0.64 -5.33
N ASP A 90 -5.06 1.20 -5.62
CA ASP A 90 -4.84 2.63 -5.88
C ASP A 90 -5.27 3.54 -4.71
N ILE A 91 -5.14 3.04 -3.47
CA ILE A 91 -5.52 3.74 -2.25
C ILE A 91 -4.28 4.42 -1.65
N ALA A 92 -4.18 5.74 -1.81
CA ALA A 92 -3.19 6.53 -1.11
C ALA A 92 -3.56 6.68 0.37
N SER A 93 -2.67 6.26 1.28
CA SER A 93 -2.91 6.33 2.72
C SER A 93 -1.78 7.03 3.47
N SER A 94 -2.14 7.65 4.60
CA SER A 94 -1.14 8.23 5.54
C SER A 94 -0.15 7.20 6.05
N ASP A 95 -0.58 5.95 6.22
CA ASP A 95 0.29 4.88 6.68
C ASP A 95 1.37 4.57 5.65
N TYR A 96 1.01 4.47 4.37
CA TYR A 96 1.98 4.24 3.31
C TYR A 96 2.95 5.41 3.14
N HIS A 97 2.46 6.64 3.25
CA HIS A 97 3.32 7.82 3.27
C HIS A 97 4.35 7.74 4.41
N ASN A 98 3.90 7.38 5.62
CA ASN A 98 4.77 7.26 6.79
C ASN A 98 5.81 6.14 6.63
N GLU A 99 5.45 5.00 6.07
CA GLU A 99 6.37 3.90 5.78
C GLU A 99 7.47 4.32 4.80
N LEU A 100 7.10 4.99 3.71
CA LEU A 100 8.06 5.46 2.73
C LEU A 100 8.99 6.54 3.30
N TYR A 101 8.43 7.49 4.04
CA TYR A 101 9.20 8.57 4.67
C TYR A 101 10.18 8.00 5.70
N GLY A 102 9.71 7.12 6.59
CA GLY A 102 10.55 6.47 7.61
C GLY A 102 11.67 5.64 6.96
N TYR A 103 11.36 4.86 5.93
CA TYR A 103 12.38 4.11 5.19
C TYR A 103 13.48 5.04 4.64
N LEU A 104 13.12 6.15 4.01
CA LEU A 104 14.09 7.10 3.46
C LEU A 104 14.87 7.85 4.56
N GLU A 105 14.22 8.13 5.69
CA GLU A 105 14.87 8.75 6.86
C GLU A 105 15.95 7.84 7.45
N ASP A 106 15.72 6.52 7.46
CA ASP A 106 16.64 5.53 8.00
C ASP A 106 17.78 5.17 7.02
N VAL A 107 17.47 5.05 5.71
CA VAL A 107 18.43 4.55 4.70
C VAL A 107 19.25 5.67 4.07
N ASP A 108 18.60 6.79 3.70
CA ASP A 108 19.26 7.90 3.01
C ASP A 108 18.47 9.21 3.21
N LYS A 109 18.65 9.81 4.36
CA LYS A 109 17.99 11.07 4.72
C LYS A 109 18.31 12.22 3.75
N THR A 110 19.48 12.18 3.08
CA THR A 110 19.87 13.25 2.15
C THR A 110 18.88 13.40 0.99
N LYS A 111 18.22 12.33 0.60
CA LYS A 111 17.14 12.36 -0.42
C LYS A 111 15.93 13.16 0.04
N LEU A 112 15.58 13.09 1.31
CA LEU A 112 14.49 13.89 1.89
C LEU A 112 14.90 15.36 2.02
N ASP A 113 16.13 15.60 2.45
CA ASP A 113 16.67 16.96 2.62
C ASP A 113 16.82 17.70 1.27
N GLY A 114 17.02 16.95 0.19
CA GLY A 114 17.09 17.46 -1.18
C GLY A 114 15.74 17.80 -1.84
N LEU A 115 14.61 17.56 -1.15
CA LEU A 115 13.30 17.91 -1.67
C LEU A 115 13.03 19.42 -1.60
N ASP A 116 12.35 19.96 -2.63
CA ASP A 116 11.97 21.36 -2.68
C ASP A 116 11.06 21.74 -1.49
N LYS A 117 11.43 22.83 -0.81
CA LYS A 117 10.69 23.37 0.34
C LYS A 117 9.55 24.28 -0.13
N THR A 118 8.42 23.67 -0.44
CA THR A 118 7.24 24.35 -1.02
C THR A 118 6.14 24.70 -0.01
N LYS A 119 6.27 24.23 1.23
CA LYS A 119 5.28 24.42 2.30
C LYS A 119 5.87 25.14 3.48
N LYS A 120 5.01 25.83 4.24
CA LYS A 120 5.36 26.48 5.51
C LYS A 120 4.71 25.70 6.65
N TRP A 121 5.52 25.24 7.60
CA TRP A 121 5.06 24.58 8.81
C TRP A 121 5.17 25.50 10.00
N LYS A 122 4.06 25.76 10.68
CA LYS A 122 4.02 26.51 11.94
C LYS A 122 4.09 25.56 13.13
N ASN A 123 5.17 25.66 13.89
CA ASN A 123 5.36 24.85 15.09
C ASN A 123 4.59 25.45 16.27
N LYS A 124 3.63 24.71 16.82
CA LYS A 124 2.78 25.18 17.91
C LYS A 124 3.53 25.44 19.22
N LYS A 125 4.65 24.73 19.46
CA LYS A 125 5.42 24.87 20.70
C LYS A 125 6.31 26.12 20.70
N THR A 126 6.97 26.37 19.58
CA THR A 126 7.94 27.47 19.44
C THR A 126 7.36 28.73 18.82
N ASN A 127 6.12 28.65 18.28
CA ASN A 127 5.50 29.67 17.39
C ASN A 127 6.36 30.04 16.17
N GLY A 128 7.44 29.31 15.93
CA GLY A 128 8.29 29.48 14.75
C GLY A 128 7.62 28.91 13.49
N THR A 129 8.01 29.47 12.35
CA THR A 129 7.62 28.96 11.03
C THR A 129 8.86 28.52 10.29
N GLU A 130 8.82 27.34 9.68
CA GLU A 130 9.91 26.79 8.88
C GLU A 130 9.42 26.40 7.49
N ASP A 131 10.28 26.56 6.48
CA ASP A 131 10.01 26.09 5.14
C ASP A 131 10.38 24.60 5.04
N VAL A 132 9.40 23.78 4.64
CA VAL A 132 9.52 22.33 4.56
C VAL A 132 9.06 21.81 3.21
N SER A 133 9.50 20.60 2.84
CA SER A 133 8.97 19.90 1.66
C SER A 133 7.52 19.45 1.88
N LEU A 134 6.78 19.18 0.81
CA LEU A 134 5.43 18.62 0.90
C LEU A 134 5.43 17.31 1.71
N ALA A 135 6.43 16.45 1.49
CA ALA A 135 6.55 15.19 2.23
C ALA A 135 6.74 15.41 3.74
N THR A 136 7.61 16.34 4.12
CA THR A 136 7.83 16.70 5.53
C THR A 136 6.60 17.36 6.14
N TYR A 137 5.90 18.24 5.38
CA TYR A 137 4.65 18.85 5.83
C TYR A 137 3.58 17.81 6.16
N ILE A 138 3.39 16.83 5.27
CA ILE A 138 2.42 15.76 5.48
C ILE A 138 2.84 14.90 6.68
N ARG A 139 4.11 14.54 6.79
CA ARG A 139 4.66 13.80 7.94
C ARG A 139 4.35 14.51 9.26
N HIS A 140 4.63 15.80 9.33
CA HIS A 140 4.33 16.62 10.51
C HIS A 140 2.81 16.68 10.79
N SER A 141 1.98 16.83 9.76
CA SER A 141 0.52 16.89 9.90
C SER A 141 -0.05 15.59 10.48
N ILE A 142 0.47 14.43 10.05
CA ILE A 142 0.05 13.12 10.55
C ILE A 142 0.47 12.95 12.02
N HIS A 143 1.71 13.33 12.37
CA HIS A 143 2.22 13.18 13.74
C HIS A 143 1.71 14.23 14.72
N HIS A 144 1.22 15.37 14.22
CA HIS A 144 0.68 16.47 15.02
C HIS A 144 -0.77 16.81 14.67
N PRO A 145 -1.73 15.86 14.75
CA PRO A 145 -3.11 16.05 14.28
C PRO A 145 -3.86 17.14 15.04
N LYS A 146 -3.40 17.51 16.24
CA LYS A 146 -3.94 18.60 17.06
C LYS A 146 -3.36 19.97 16.76
N ASN A 147 -2.42 20.08 15.80
CA ASN A 147 -1.86 21.36 15.39
C ASN A 147 -2.77 22.02 14.33
N THR A 148 -3.72 22.82 14.79
CA THR A 148 -4.69 23.52 13.92
C THR A 148 -4.13 24.80 13.30
N SER A 149 -2.88 25.17 13.56
CA SER A 149 -2.22 26.34 12.98
C SER A 149 -1.79 26.13 11.52
N ASN A 150 -1.84 24.89 11.05
CA ASN A 150 -1.51 24.50 9.69
C ASN A 150 -2.76 23.98 8.97
N ALA A 151 -2.87 24.24 7.67
CA ALA A 151 -3.93 23.68 6.85
C ALA A 151 -3.77 22.14 6.78
N LYS A 152 -4.89 21.42 6.67
CA LYS A 152 -4.83 19.99 6.37
C LYS A 152 -4.39 19.79 4.92
N PHE A 153 -3.55 18.77 4.69
CA PHE A 153 -3.21 18.37 3.32
C PHE A 153 -4.42 17.72 2.62
N THR A 154 -4.46 17.84 1.32
CA THR A 154 -5.50 17.25 0.48
C THR A 154 -5.16 15.80 0.09
N PRO A 155 -6.13 14.99 -0.36
CA PRO A 155 -5.86 13.66 -0.94
C PRO A 155 -4.88 13.70 -2.12
N ASP A 156 -4.96 14.73 -2.96
CA ASP A 156 -4.07 14.91 -4.11
C ASP A 156 -2.63 15.19 -3.66
N GLU A 157 -2.45 16.07 -2.67
CA GLU A 157 -1.14 16.34 -2.06
C GLU A 157 -0.54 15.08 -1.41
N LEU A 158 -1.36 14.25 -0.78
CA LEU A 158 -0.91 12.98 -0.22
C LEU A 158 -0.41 12.04 -1.33
N ARG A 159 -1.16 11.93 -2.42
CA ARG A 159 -0.78 11.11 -3.58
C ARG A 159 0.50 11.60 -4.22
N GLU A 160 0.59 12.90 -4.51
CA GLU A 160 1.79 13.53 -5.06
C GLU A 160 3.03 13.24 -4.20
N SER A 161 2.89 13.39 -2.89
CA SER A 161 3.98 13.11 -1.96
C SER A 161 4.37 11.63 -1.92
N ILE A 162 3.41 10.70 -1.93
CA ILE A 162 3.68 9.26 -2.02
C ILE A 162 4.43 8.92 -3.31
N GLU A 163 4.00 9.44 -4.45
CA GLU A 163 4.66 9.21 -5.74
C GLU A 163 6.11 9.71 -5.70
N LYS A 164 6.34 10.89 -5.13
CA LYS A 164 7.69 11.44 -4.99
C LYS A 164 8.57 10.61 -4.08
N LEU A 165 8.06 10.15 -2.93
CA LEU A 165 8.80 9.28 -2.02
C LEU A 165 9.10 7.91 -2.66
N ARG A 166 8.17 7.38 -3.47
CA ARG A 166 8.39 6.16 -4.25
C ARG A 166 9.49 6.32 -5.31
N GLU A 167 9.51 7.45 -6.02
CA GLU A 167 10.61 7.77 -6.96
C GLU A 167 11.97 7.77 -6.25
N LEU A 168 12.05 8.34 -5.05
CA LEU A 168 13.27 8.37 -4.24
C LEU A 168 13.69 6.98 -3.76
N LYS A 169 12.73 6.12 -3.43
CA LYS A 169 12.99 4.75 -2.93
C LYS A 169 13.37 3.79 -4.06
N TYR A 170 12.64 3.82 -5.16
CA TYR A 170 12.73 2.80 -6.22
C TYR A 170 13.38 3.29 -7.52
N GLY A 171 13.65 4.60 -7.63
CA GLY A 171 14.06 5.24 -8.89
C GLY A 171 12.86 5.63 -9.76
N LYS A 172 13.10 6.47 -10.76
CA LYS A 172 12.07 6.78 -11.77
C LYS A 172 11.80 5.54 -12.61
N LYS A 173 10.52 5.18 -12.73
CA LYS A 173 10.06 4.14 -13.67
C LYS A 173 10.05 4.68 -15.09
#